data_05087441cf9b02cd66e9bfa1e3910fd9
#
_entry.id   05087441cf9b02cd66e9bfa1e3910fd9
#
_cell.length_a   1.000
_cell.length_b   1.000
_cell.length_c   1.000
_cell.angle_alpha   90.00
_cell.angle_beta   90.00
_cell.angle_gamma   90.00
#
_symmetry.space_group_name_H-M   'P 1'
#
loop_
_entity.id
_entity.type
_entity.pdbx_description
1 polymer ?
#
loop_
_entity_poly.entity_id
_entity_poly.type
_entity_poly.pdbx_seq_one_letter_code
_entity_poly.pdbx_strand_id
1 'polypeptide(L)'
;SVEPFLVVIHSLGVSAMAFGEASAAHESPSAARVLTAVEKVLDEWLVMGLHRAGAKKFIQDKICKGENEECQRVRKWLLLRMNGRIWEHGIPLMCRSAENVPGLRSSPVWPREDSPWLSTVEAHHQEILAELMAVRKTQQLSGFQPYRDPMHSNGKPAADGLGVEGVDRGMWNVLYLFLNHKQFEDNCIRFPKTVAAIQEAFPRHYSHAFFSALTPGSHIIKHMGPSNRMLRVWLPLCGFDKFKLRVGDQILEPKEGEAFVWDHSFEHEAWHEGSETRIVLIVDIWHPDLSDAEVKFLRTLQSCRLRAGKALAELEQREPHEATYFEIVEKARSLLTDDDWWVVKAQRDPTTPPM
;
A
#
# COMPACT_ATOMS: atom_id res chain seq x y z
N SER A 1 -10.96 -26.87 -8.67
CA SER A 1 -10.14 -26.02 -9.53
C SER A 1 -10.83 -24.67 -9.65
N VAL A 2 -10.39 -23.72 -8.86
CA VAL A 2 -10.93 -22.34 -8.83
C VAL A 2 -9.95 -21.50 -9.64
N GLU A 3 -10.35 -21.14 -10.86
CA GLU A 3 -9.60 -20.13 -11.62
C GLU A 3 -9.82 -18.76 -10.98
N PRO A 4 -8.75 -17.99 -10.73
CA PRO A 4 -8.89 -16.68 -10.10
C PRO A 4 -9.40 -15.65 -11.11
N PHE A 5 -10.34 -14.84 -10.69
CA PHE A 5 -11.01 -13.74 -11.41
C PHE A 5 -10.08 -12.67 -12.03
N LEU A 6 -8.76 -12.79 -11.89
CA LEU A 6 -7.79 -11.90 -12.54
C LEU A 6 -7.58 -12.24 -14.03
N VAL A 7 -7.99 -13.43 -14.49
CA VAL A 7 -7.84 -13.87 -15.89
C VAL A 7 -8.82 -13.16 -16.84
N VAL A 8 -9.91 -12.60 -16.35
CA VAL A 8 -10.89 -11.90 -17.19
C VAL A 8 -10.40 -10.57 -17.77
N ILE A 9 -9.32 -10.00 -17.25
CA ILE A 9 -8.74 -8.77 -17.81
C ILE A 9 -7.80 -9.05 -19.01
N HIS A 10 -7.40 -10.32 -19.24
CA HIS A 10 -6.40 -10.65 -20.28
C HIS A 10 -6.96 -11.38 -21.51
N SER A 11 -8.25 -11.69 -21.60
CA SER A 11 -8.80 -12.49 -22.72
C SER A 11 -9.71 -11.75 -23.68
N LEU A 12 -9.67 -10.43 -23.75
CA LEU A 12 -10.20 -9.73 -24.93
C LEU A 12 -9.02 -9.40 -25.85
N GLY A 13 -8.69 -10.37 -26.71
CA GLY A 13 -7.76 -10.21 -27.80
C GLY A 13 -8.20 -9.07 -28.71
N VAL A 14 -7.46 -7.95 -28.67
CA VAL A 14 -7.52 -6.90 -29.67
C VAL A 14 -6.17 -6.87 -30.38
N SER A 15 -6.25 -7.29 -31.64
CA SER A 15 -5.19 -7.20 -32.65
C SER A 15 -4.53 -5.83 -32.63
N ALA A 16 -3.21 -5.82 -32.64
CA ALA A 16 -2.41 -4.61 -32.78
C ALA A 16 -2.66 -4.01 -34.17
N MET A 17 -3.39 -2.91 -34.23
CA MET A 17 -3.34 -1.99 -35.37
C MET A 17 -2.60 -0.73 -34.96
N ALA A 18 -1.51 -0.48 -35.65
CA ALA A 18 -0.74 0.75 -35.57
C ALA A 18 -1.64 1.94 -36.02
N PHE A 19 -1.80 2.90 -35.13
CA PHE A 19 -2.38 4.20 -35.48
C PHE A 19 -1.42 5.32 -35.11
N GLY A 20 -1.17 6.15 -36.15
CA GLY A 20 -0.31 7.30 -36.11
C GLY A 20 -0.75 8.35 -35.07
N GLU A 21 0.22 9.12 -34.64
CA GLU A 21 0.06 10.30 -33.79
C GLU A 21 -0.88 11.31 -34.48
N ALA A 22 -2.12 11.39 -33.99
CA ALA A 22 -2.98 12.54 -34.25
C ALA A 22 -2.96 13.42 -33.00
N SER A 23 -2.40 14.61 -33.15
CA SER A 23 -2.53 15.74 -32.23
C SER A 23 -4.01 16.01 -31.97
N ALA A 24 -4.55 15.43 -30.89
CA ALA A 24 -5.91 15.72 -30.44
C ALA A 24 -5.87 16.95 -29.54
N ALA A 25 -6.46 18.02 -30.00
CA ALA A 25 -6.79 19.22 -29.24
C ALA A 25 -7.39 18.82 -27.88
N HIS A 26 -6.90 19.42 -26.78
CA HIS A 26 -7.35 19.21 -25.40
C HIS A 26 -8.77 19.78 -25.19
N GLU A 27 -9.79 19.12 -25.70
CA GLU A 27 -11.15 19.34 -25.23
C GLU A 27 -11.33 18.60 -23.89
N SER A 28 -11.71 19.34 -22.86
CA SER A 28 -12.12 18.75 -21.57
C SER A 28 -13.28 17.78 -21.82
N PRO A 29 -13.24 16.54 -21.34
CA PRO A 29 -14.29 15.57 -21.63
C PRO A 29 -15.63 16.04 -21.05
N SER A 30 -16.70 15.93 -21.85
CA SER A 30 -18.04 16.33 -21.40
C SER A 30 -18.45 15.57 -20.13
N ALA A 31 -19.28 16.19 -19.28
CA ALA A 31 -19.80 15.58 -18.05
C ALA A 31 -20.47 14.22 -18.31
N ALA A 32 -21.17 14.07 -19.45
CA ALA A 32 -21.80 12.82 -19.85
C ALA A 32 -20.77 11.69 -20.07
N ARG A 33 -19.65 11.98 -20.74
CA ARG A 33 -18.57 10.98 -20.95
C ARG A 33 -17.92 10.55 -19.64
N VAL A 34 -17.69 11.49 -18.72
CA VAL A 34 -17.15 11.17 -17.40
C VAL A 34 -18.11 10.28 -16.62
N LEU A 35 -19.41 10.58 -16.64
CA LEU A 35 -20.42 9.78 -15.97
C LEU A 35 -20.48 8.35 -16.51
N THR A 36 -20.43 8.18 -17.84
CA THR A 36 -20.38 6.85 -18.47
C THR A 36 -19.12 6.08 -18.07
N ALA A 37 -17.98 6.75 -17.99
CA ALA A 37 -16.73 6.15 -17.54
C ALA A 37 -16.83 5.64 -16.09
N VAL A 38 -17.47 6.43 -15.22
CA VAL A 38 -17.73 6.04 -13.85
C VAL A 38 -18.65 4.83 -13.75
N GLU A 39 -19.74 4.82 -14.52
CA GLU A 39 -20.65 3.68 -14.52
C GLU A 39 -19.92 2.38 -14.88
N LYS A 40 -19.08 2.43 -15.90
CA LYS A 40 -18.27 1.28 -16.29
C LYS A 40 -17.34 0.80 -15.16
N VAL A 41 -16.64 1.71 -14.48
CA VAL A 41 -15.79 1.36 -13.33
C VAL A 41 -16.61 0.77 -12.19
N LEU A 42 -17.80 1.31 -11.91
CA LEU A 42 -18.68 0.77 -10.88
C LEU A 42 -19.21 -0.62 -11.26
N ASP A 43 -19.44 -0.90 -12.55
CA ASP A 43 -19.81 -2.22 -13.05
C ASP A 43 -18.65 -3.22 -12.88
N GLU A 44 -17.44 -2.82 -13.30
CA GLU A 44 -16.24 -3.65 -13.14
C GLU A 44 -15.97 -4.01 -11.66
N TRP A 45 -16.29 -3.08 -10.75
CA TRP A 45 -16.10 -3.29 -9.32
C TRP A 45 -17.34 -3.86 -8.61
N LEU A 46 -18.36 -4.23 -9.36
CA LEU A 46 -19.61 -4.80 -8.85
C LEU A 46 -20.31 -3.93 -7.79
N VAL A 47 -20.18 -2.61 -7.89
CA VAL A 47 -20.81 -1.66 -6.97
C VAL A 47 -22.29 -1.54 -7.29
N MET A 48 -23.15 -1.93 -6.36
CA MET A 48 -24.60 -1.98 -6.55
C MET A 48 -25.39 -1.15 -5.53
N GLY A 49 -26.70 -1.02 -5.75
CA GLY A 49 -27.66 -0.47 -4.82
C GLY A 49 -27.36 0.95 -4.36
N LEU A 50 -27.56 1.23 -3.08
CA LEU A 50 -27.36 2.55 -2.48
C LEU A 50 -25.92 3.05 -2.58
N HIS A 51 -24.94 2.16 -2.56
CA HIS A 51 -23.53 2.53 -2.71
C HIS A 51 -23.24 3.06 -4.11
N ARG A 52 -23.83 2.43 -5.15
CA ARG A 52 -23.76 2.91 -6.52
C ARG A 52 -24.42 4.29 -6.68
N ALA A 53 -25.62 4.43 -6.14
CA ALA A 53 -26.34 5.70 -6.19
C ALA A 53 -25.56 6.83 -5.49
N GLY A 54 -25.00 6.56 -4.32
CA GLY A 54 -24.16 7.51 -3.57
C GLY A 54 -22.89 7.90 -4.33
N ALA A 55 -22.18 6.93 -4.92
CA ALA A 55 -21.01 7.17 -5.75
C ALA A 55 -21.37 8.01 -6.99
N LYS A 56 -22.44 7.65 -7.70
CA LYS A 56 -22.92 8.43 -8.87
C LYS A 56 -23.27 9.87 -8.48
N LYS A 57 -24.03 10.07 -7.42
CA LYS A 57 -24.39 11.41 -6.95
C LYS A 57 -23.16 12.24 -6.61
N PHE A 58 -22.24 11.68 -5.83
CA PHE A 58 -20.98 12.36 -5.48
C PHE A 58 -20.21 12.78 -6.73
N ILE A 59 -20.11 11.89 -7.72
CA ILE A 59 -19.36 12.12 -8.95
C ILE A 59 -20.06 13.20 -9.80
N GLN A 60 -21.39 13.12 -9.94
CA GLN A 60 -22.18 14.15 -10.63
C GLN A 60 -21.98 15.53 -10.00
N ASP A 61 -22.05 15.59 -8.66
CA ASP A 61 -21.99 16.87 -7.96
C ASP A 61 -20.59 17.47 -7.88
N LYS A 62 -19.55 16.65 -7.82
CA LYS A 62 -18.17 17.11 -7.57
C LYS A 62 -17.25 17.04 -8.79
N ILE A 63 -17.49 16.12 -9.71
CA ILE A 63 -16.60 15.88 -10.84
C ILE A 63 -17.21 16.34 -12.16
N CYS A 64 -18.53 16.15 -12.35
CA CYS A 64 -19.20 16.49 -13.60
C CYS A 64 -19.69 17.95 -13.65
N LYS A 65 -20.04 18.55 -12.52
CA LYS A 65 -20.62 19.91 -12.45
C LYS A 65 -19.61 21.05 -12.49
N GLY A 66 -18.36 20.81 -12.74
CA GLY A 66 -17.37 21.88 -12.79
C GLY A 66 -16.34 21.67 -13.89
N GLU A 67 -15.93 22.73 -14.52
CA GLU A 67 -14.63 22.88 -15.17
C GLU A 67 -13.53 22.81 -14.09
N ASN A 68 -13.62 21.80 -13.22
CA ASN A 68 -12.82 21.77 -12.02
C ASN A 68 -11.44 21.23 -12.39
N GLU A 69 -10.49 22.13 -12.56
CA GLU A 69 -9.07 21.81 -12.77
C GLU A 69 -8.55 20.85 -11.71
N GLU A 70 -9.15 20.88 -10.51
CA GLU A 70 -8.78 20.05 -9.37
C GLU A 70 -9.00 18.54 -9.59
N CYS A 71 -9.75 18.10 -10.60
CA CYS A 71 -10.05 16.67 -10.84
C CYS A 71 -9.58 16.18 -12.21
N GLN A 72 -8.70 16.88 -12.89
CA GLN A 72 -8.30 16.55 -14.27
C GLN A 72 -7.63 15.18 -14.39
N ARG A 73 -6.81 14.77 -13.41
CA ARG A 73 -6.10 13.49 -13.44
C ARG A 73 -7.06 12.31 -13.32
N VAL A 74 -7.99 12.38 -12.36
CA VAL A 74 -8.99 11.32 -12.18
C VAL A 74 -9.98 11.26 -13.34
N ARG A 75 -10.31 12.39 -13.99
CA ARG A 75 -11.10 12.39 -15.24
C ARG A 75 -10.37 11.68 -16.36
N LYS A 76 -9.08 11.98 -16.58
CA LYS A 76 -8.24 11.31 -17.57
C LYS A 76 -8.13 9.81 -17.28
N TRP A 77 -7.91 9.45 -16.02
CA TRP A 77 -7.89 8.06 -15.56
C TRP A 77 -9.21 7.34 -15.89
N LEU A 78 -10.37 7.92 -15.56
CA LEU A 78 -11.68 7.35 -15.84
C LEU A 78 -11.90 7.13 -17.34
N LEU A 79 -11.48 8.08 -18.19
CA LEU A 79 -11.62 7.95 -19.64
C LEU A 79 -10.74 6.84 -20.21
N LEU A 80 -9.54 6.64 -19.68
CA LEU A 80 -8.71 5.49 -20.05
C LEU A 80 -9.42 4.19 -19.68
N ARG A 81 -9.93 4.07 -18.45
CA ARG A 81 -10.69 2.89 -17.97
C ARG A 81 -11.91 2.61 -18.85
N MET A 82 -12.71 3.62 -19.19
CA MET A 82 -13.88 3.49 -20.05
C MET A 82 -13.54 2.86 -21.40
N ASN A 83 -12.38 3.19 -21.96
CA ASN A 83 -11.93 2.69 -23.25
C ASN A 83 -11.13 1.37 -23.14
N GLY A 84 -11.10 0.73 -21.97
CA GLY A 84 -10.28 -0.46 -21.73
C GLY A 84 -8.77 -0.21 -21.87
N ARG A 85 -8.34 1.03 -21.70
CA ARG A 85 -6.93 1.43 -21.82
C ARG A 85 -6.33 1.69 -20.45
N ILE A 86 -5.04 1.50 -20.36
CA ILE A 86 -4.22 1.91 -19.22
C ILE A 86 -3.38 3.13 -19.59
N TRP A 87 -2.84 3.81 -18.61
CA TRP A 87 -1.87 4.86 -18.83
C TRP A 87 -0.51 4.27 -19.25
N GLU A 88 -0.15 4.46 -20.51
CA GLU A 88 1.14 4.05 -21.07
C GLU A 88 2.18 5.12 -20.71
N HIS A 89 2.82 5.00 -19.54
CA HIS A 89 3.74 6.02 -19.02
C HIS A 89 5.17 5.89 -19.55
N GLY A 90 5.58 4.71 -20.05
CA GLY A 90 6.92 4.49 -20.54
C GLY A 90 8.04 4.55 -19.48
N ILE A 91 7.70 4.63 -18.19
CA ILE A 91 8.67 4.74 -17.10
C ILE A 91 9.23 3.35 -16.79
N PRO A 92 10.56 3.14 -16.90
CA PRO A 92 11.17 1.85 -16.62
C PRO A 92 10.92 1.39 -15.18
N LEU A 93 10.75 0.08 -14.99
CA LEU A 93 10.57 -0.59 -13.70
C LEU A 93 9.35 -0.12 -12.88
N MET A 94 8.48 0.72 -13.41
CA MET A 94 7.22 1.11 -12.78
C MET A 94 6.09 0.18 -13.22
N CYS A 95 5.19 -0.18 -12.30
CA CYS A 95 4.08 -1.07 -12.57
C CYS A 95 3.16 -0.56 -13.68
N ARG A 96 2.74 -1.45 -14.58
CA ARG A 96 1.71 -1.17 -15.60
C ARG A 96 0.36 -1.61 -15.05
N SER A 97 -0.39 -0.67 -14.51
CA SER A 97 -1.65 -0.96 -13.83
C SER A 97 -2.77 -0.07 -14.35
N ALA A 98 -3.96 -0.65 -14.47
CA ALA A 98 -5.17 0.10 -14.74
C ALA A 98 -5.57 1.05 -13.60
N GLU A 99 -4.96 0.88 -12.43
CA GLU A 99 -5.14 1.72 -11.26
C GLU A 99 -4.19 2.94 -11.24
N ASN A 100 -3.24 3.03 -12.18
CA ASN A 100 -2.34 4.18 -12.26
C ASN A 100 -3.07 5.44 -12.71
N VAL A 101 -2.90 6.53 -11.97
CA VAL A 101 -3.44 7.85 -12.29
C VAL A 101 -2.44 8.63 -13.14
N PRO A 102 -2.83 9.10 -14.35
CA PRO A 102 -1.94 9.84 -15.22
C PRO A 102 -1.56 11.22 -14.68
N GLY A 103 -0.32 11.66 -14.95
CA GLY A 103 0.14 13.02 -14.64
C GLY A 103 0.53 13.23 -13.18
N LEU A 104 0.74 12.15 -12.43
CA LEU A 104 1.47 12.18 -11.16
C LEU A 104 2.96 12.11 -11.45
N ARG A 105 3.76 12.83 -10.67
CA ARG A 105 5.23 12.69 -10.70
C ARG A 105 5.60 11.26 -10.33
N SER A 106 6.68 10.76 -10.88
CA SER A 106 7.14 9.41 -10.60
C SER A 106 8.65 9.43 -10.36
N SER A 107 9.06 9.01 -9.18
CA SER A 107 10.45 8.86 -8.80
C SER A 107 10.57 7.63 -7.89
N PRO A 108 11.54 6.72 -8.13
CA PRO A 108 11.75 5.57 -7.25
C PRO A 108 11.93 5.98 -5.79
N VAL A 109 12.77 7.01 -5.56
CA VAL A 109 13.01 7.61 -4.25
C VAL A 109 12.74 9.11 -4.34
N TRP A 110 12.01 9.65 -3.39
CA TRP A 110 11.63 11.04 -3.37
C TRP A 110 12.67 11.89 -2.64
N PRO A 111 13.03 13.05 -3.18
CA PRO A 111 13.94 13.98 -2.51
C PRO A 111 13.38 14.39 -1.15
N ARG A 112 14.27 14.53 -0.16
CA ARG A 112 13.87 14.91 1.20
C ARG A 112 13.24 16.30 1.25
N GLU A 113 13.70 17.21 0.41
CA GLU A 113 13.18 18.58 0.26
C GLU A 113 11.71 18.62 -0.16
N ASP A 114 11.23 17.60 -0.85
CA ASP A 114 9.81 17.46 -1.21
C ASP A 114 8.93 16.98 -0.03
N SER A 115 9.55 16.62 1.09
CA SER A 115 8.88 16.00 2.24
C SER A 115 9.36 16.59 3.59
N PRO A 116 9.23 17.92 3.81
CA PRO A 116 9.72 18.59 5.03
C PRO A 116 9.04 18.09 6.31
N TRP A 117 7.84 17.54 6.20
CA TRP A 117 7.05 16.93 7.28
C TRP A 117 7.68 15.63 7.83
N LEU A 118 8.68 15.04 7.17
CA LEU A 118 9.42 13.88 7.71
C LEU A 118 10.05 14.19 9.07
N SER A 119 10.50 15.43 9.30
CA SER A 119 11.05 15.83 10.59
C SER A 119 10.08 15.65 11.76
N THR A 120 8.77 15.74 11.52
CA THR A 120 7.75 15.53 12.54
C THR A 120 7.73 14.06 13.00
N VAL A 121 7.70 13.10 12.10
CA VAL A 121 7.70 11.68 12.48
C VAL A 121 9.06 11.26 13.05
N GLU A 122 10.16 11.82 12.57
CA GLU A 122 11.50 11.58 13.11
C GLU A 122 11.65 12.04 14.56
N ALA A 123 11.02 13.16 14.93
CA ALA A 123 11.00 13.66 16.31
C ALA A 123 10.36 12.66 17.28
N HIS A 124 9.44 11.81 16.81
CA HIS A 124 8.80 10.77 17.60
C HIS A 124 9.53 9.42 17.59
N HIS A 125 10.68 9.30 16.88
CA HIS A 125 11.40 8.04 16.73
C HIS A 125 11.61 7.29 18.04
N GLN A 126 12.15 7.98 19.07
CA GLN A 126 12.47 7.37 20.37
C GLN A 126 11.20 6.90 21.11
N GLU A 127 10.11 7.63 21.02
CA GLU A 127 8.84 7.25 21.65
C GLU A 127 8.22 6.04 20.97
N ILE A 128 8.24 6.00 19.63
CA ILE A 128 7.76 4.87 18.82
C ILE A 128 8.61 3.61 19.12
N LEU A 129 9.92 3.78 19.15
CA LEU A 129 10.84 2.67 19.48
C LEU A 129 10.61 2.15 20.92
N ALA A 130 10.36 3.03 21.88
CA ALA A 130 10.06 2.65 23.25
C ALA A 130 8.75 1.85 23.38
N GLU A 131 7.68 2.26 22.66
CA GLU A 131 6.43 1.49 22.60
C GLU A 131 6.66 0.10 21.98
N LEU A 132 7.41 0.04 20.87
CA LEU A 132 7.76 -1.20 20.21
C LEU A 132 8.53 -2.16 21.16
N MET A 133 9.53 -1.65 21.87
CA MET A 133 10.32 -2.44 22.80
C MET A 133 9.53 -2.86 24.05
N ALA A 134 8.55 -2.07 24.47
CA ALA A 134 7.65 -2.45 25.56
C ALA A 134 6.77 -3.66 25.15
N VAL A 135 6.27 -3.66 23.91
CA VAL A 135 5.51 -4.79 23.36
C VAL A 135 6.38 -6.04 23.24
N ARG A 136 7.65 -5.92 22.85
CA ARG A 136 8.61 -7.03 22.79
C ARG A 136 8.77 -7.76 24.14
N LYS A 137 8.72 -7.02 25.25
CA LYS A 137 8.87 -7.58 26.60
C LYS A 137 7.66 -8.38 27.08
N THR A 138 6.51 -8.25 26.41
CA THR A 138 5.24 -8.86 26.86
C THR A 138 5.06 -10.31 26.44
N GLN A 139 6.06 -10.97 25.93
CA GLN A 139 6.14 -12.37 25.48
C GLN A 139 4.82 -12.97 24.96
N GLN A 140 4.82 -13.58 23.79
CA GLN A 140 3.67 -14.26 23.14
C GLN A 140 2.48 -13.38 22.75
N LEU A 141 2.52 -12.07 23.02
CA LEU A 141 1.46 -11.12 22.70
C LEU A 141 1.98 -9.90 21.91
N SER A 142 3.06 -10.06 21.17
CA SER A 142 3.63 -8.94 20.39
C SER A 142 2.63 -8.37 19.37
N GLY A 143 1.72 -9.19 18.88
CA GLY A 143 0.76 -8.82 17.83
C GLY A 143 1.33 -8.87 16.42
N PHE A 144 2.61 -9.20 16.28
CA PHE A 144 3.21 -9.49 14.98
C PHE A 144 2.67 -10.81 14.43
N GLN A 145 2.53 -10.87 13.13
CA GLN A 145 2.03 -12.02 12.38
C GLN A 145 2.84 -12.20 11.11
N PRO A 146 2.90 -13.40 10.51
CA PRO A 146 3.53 -13.59 9.21
C PRO A 146 2.88 -12.70 8.17
N TYR A 147 3.69 -12.04 7.34
CA TYR A 147 3.16 -11.36 6.15
C TYR A 147 2.56 -12.40 5.20
N ARG A 148 1.32 -12.17 4.82
CA ARG A 148 0.59 -12.98 3.85
C ARG A 148 -0.17 -12.05 2.92
N ASP A 149 -0.06 -12.32 1.63
CA ASP A 149 -0.76 -11.57 0.58
C ASP A 149 -1.58 -12.56 -0.26
N PRO A 150 -2.82 -12.25 -0.64
CA PRO A 150 -3.58 -13.14 -1.53
C PRO A 150 -2.92 -13.32 -2.90
N MET A 151 -2.11 -12.35 -3.35
CA MET A 151 -1.59 -12.33 -4.71
C MET A 151 -0.23 -11.63 -4.86
N HIS A 152 0.73 -11.91 -4.00
CA HIS A 152 2.07 -11.35 -4.17
C HIS A 152 2.68 -11.87 -5.50
N SER A 153 3.01 -10.95 -6.42
CA SER A 153 3.65 -11.31 -7.67
C SER A 153 5.00 -11.98 -7.39
N ASN A 154 5.27 -13.12 -7.99
CA ASN A 154 6.46 -13.95 -7.76
C ASN A 154 6.53 -14.65 -6.39
N GLY A 155 5.53 -14.49 -5.50
CA GLY A 155 5.47 -15.18 -4.23
C GLY A 155 5.16 -16.67 -4.37
N LYS A 156 5.50 -17.45 -3.34
CA LYS A 156 5.16 -18.87 -3.25
C LYS A 156 3.93 -19.05 -2.36
N PRO A 157 3.02 -19.99 -2.68
CA PRO A 157 1.96 -20.34 -1.75
C PRO A 157 2.54 -20.68 -0.38
N ALA A 158 1.99 -20.09 0.67
CA ALA A 158 2.43 -20.35 2.03
C ALA A 158 2.10 -21.78 2.46
N ALA A 159 3.00 -22.41 3.22
CA ALA A 159 2.83 -23.79 3.67
C ALA A 159 1.60 -23.98 4.58
N ASP A 160 1.16 -22.91 5.25
CA ASP A 160 -0.05 -22.88 6.08
C ASP A 160 -1.36 -22.73 5.28
N GLY A 161 -1.28 -22.60 3.96
CA GLY A 161 -2.42 -22.41 3.08
C GLY A 161 -3.03 -21.01 3.11
N LEU A 162 -2.38 -20.04 3.77
CA LEU A 162 -2.85 -18.68 3.92
C LEU A 162 -2.16 -17.73 2.93
N GLY A 163 -2.61 -17.73 1.68
CA GLY A 163 -2.09 -16.79 0.69
C GLY A 163 -0.66 -17.11 0.25
N VAL A 164 0.12 -16.07 0.02
CA VAL A 164 1.44 -16.14 -0.62
C VAL A 164 2.49 -15.47 0.28
N GLU A 165 3.67 -16.05 0.36
CA GLU A 165 4.83 -15.46 1.05
C GLU A 165 5.56 -14.48 0.13
N GLY A 166 5.95 -13.33 0.68
CA GLY A 166 6.74 -12.32 -0.04
C GLY A 166 8.25 -12.50 0.13
N VAL A 167 8.71 -13.61 0.70
CA VAL A 167 10.13 -13.92 0.93
C VAL A 167 10.50 -15.27 0.32
N ASP A 168 11.74 -15.42 -0.13
CA ASP A 168 12.29 -16.72 -0.54
C ASP A 168 13.20 -17.33 0.54
N ARG A 169 13.64 -16.52 1.51
CA ARG A 169 14.41 -16.94 2.67
C ARG A 169 14.13 -16.02 3.87
N GLY A 170 14.28 -16.56 5.07
CA GLY A 170 14.01 -15.86 6.32
C GLY A 170 12.52 -15.69 6.60
N MET A 171 12.19 -14.73 7.46
CA MET A 171 10.79 -14.45 7.82
C MET A 171 10.49 -12.95 7.69
N TRP A 172 9.30 -12.65 7.17
CA TRP A 172 8.73 -11.32 7.13
C TRP A 172 7.47 -11.30 7.98
N ASN A 173 7.53 -10.56 9.09
CA ASN A 173 6.42 -10.40 10.03
C ASN A 173 5.92 -8.95 10.02
N VAL A 174 4.63 -8.78 10.26
CA VAL A 174 3.98 -7.48 10.24
C VAL A 174 3.04 -7.30 11.44
N LEU A 175 2.90 -6.07 11.90
CA LEU A 175 1.89 -5.70 12.89
C LEU A 175 1.10 -4.50 12.33
N TYR A 176 -0.14 -4.75 11.95
CA TYR A 176 -1.00 -3.72 11.36
C TYR A 176 -1.59 -2.81 12.43
N LEU A 177 -1.47 -1.49 12.22
CA LEU A 177 -2.25 -0.45 12.90
C LEU A 177 -3.47 -0.08 12.07
N PHE A 178 -3.26 0.13 10.77
CA PHE A 178 -4.30 0.42 9.78
C PHE A 178 -4.05 -0.40 8.51
N LEU A 179 -5.10 -0.90 7.90
CA LEU A 179 -5.05 -1.60 6.62
C LEU A 179 -6.31 -1.30 5.81
N ASN A 180 -6.18 -0.62 4.67
CA ASN A 180 -7.28 -0.30 3.76
C ASN A 180 -8.52 0.25 4.50
N HIS A 181 -8.31 1.26 5.35
CA HIS A 181 -9.30 1.92 6.20
C HIS A 181 -9.85 1.08 7.38
N LYS A 182 -9.42 -0.16 7.57
CA LYS A 182 -9.66 -0.91 8.79
C LYS A 182 -8.63 -0.50 9.83
N GLN A 183 -9.08 -0.15 11.03
CA GLN A 183 -8.25 0.06 12.21
C GLN A 183 -8.20 -1.24 13.02
N PHE A 184 -7.01 -1.61 13.45
CA PHE A 184 -6.77 -2.74 14.37
C PHE A 184 -6.74 -2.18 15.79
N GLU A 185 -7.92 -2.06 16.40
CA GLU A 185 -8.12 -1.37 17.67
C GLU A 185 -7.20 -1.87 18.80
N ASP A 186 -7.08 -3.19 18.93
CA ASP A 186 -6.23 -3.83 19.92
C ASP A 186 -4.73 -3.48 19.74
N ASN A 187 -4.26 -3.38 18.50
CA ASN A 187 -2.91 -2.92 18.22
C ASN A 187 -2.79 -1.41 18.47
N CYS A 188 -3.75 -0.61 18.02
CA CYS A 188 -3.70 0.85 18.22
C CYS A 188 -3.70 1.24 19.71
N ILE A 189 -4.42 0.51 20.55
CA ILE A 189 -4.40 0.72 22.02
C ILE A 189 -3.00 0.46 22.62
N ARG A 190 -2.23 -0.44 22.03
CA ARG A 190 -0.87 -0.78 22.50
C ARG A 190 0.19 0.20 22.00
N PHE A 191 -0.11 0.96 20.94
CA PHE A 191 0.80 1.91 20.31
C PHE A 191 0.19 3.33 20.21
N PRO A 192 -0.31 3.91 21.32
CA PRO A 192 -1.02 5.18 21.29
C PRO A 192 -0.14 6.35 20.82
N LYS A 193 1.14 6.40 21.19
CA LYS A 193 2.07 7.45 20.75
C LYS A 193 2.41 7.30 19.27
N THR A 194 2.60 6.08 18.79
CA THR A 194 2.81 5.82 17.36
C THR A 194 1.61 6.26 16.53
N VAL A 195 0.40 5.94 16.98
CA VAL A 195 -0.84 6.39 16.30
C VAL A 195 -0.95 7.91 16.29
N ALA A 196 -0.65 8.58 17.41
CA ALA A 196 -0.65 10.05 17.50
C ALA A 196 0.40 10.67 16.55
N ALA A 197 1.61 10.13 16.52
CA ALA A 197 2.68 10.57 15.61
C ALA A 197 2.29 10.42 14.14
N ILE A 198 1.64 9.30 13.76
CA ILE A 198 1.13 9.10 12.40
C ILE A 198 0.07 10.16 12.05
N GLN A 199 -0.88 10.44 12.95
CA GLN A 199 -1.94 11.42 12.71
C GLN A 199 -1.39 12.84 12.59
N GLU A 200 -0.38 13.19 13.40
CA GLU A 200 0.28 14.49 13.38
C GLU A 200 1.11 14.68 12.10
N ALA A 201 1.97 13.72 11.78
CA ALA A 201 2.90 13.85 10.65
C ALA A 201 2.21 13.66 9.29
N PHE A 202 1.16 12.84 9.23
CA PHE A 202 0.55 12.41 7.96
C PHE A 202 -0.97 12.63 7.92
N PRO A 203 -1.48 13.88 7.91
CA PRO A 203 -2.92 14.16 7.88
C PRO A 203 -3.61 13.60 6.62
N ARG A 204 -2.84 13.34 5.56
CA ARG A 204 -3.29 12.71 4.31
C ARG A 204 -2.82 11.26 4.18
N HIS A 205 -2.65 10.51 5.29
CA HIS A 205 -2.27 9.10 5.18
C HIS A 205 -3.36 8.27 4.46
N TYR A 206 -2.91 7.22 3.79
CA TYR A 206 -3.78 6.34 3.00
C TYR A 206 -4.64 5.39 3.86
N SER A 207 -4.51 5.47 5.19
CA SER A 207 -5.06 4.48 6.13
C SER A 207 -4.48 3.08 5.92
N HIS A 208 -3.17 3.04 5.68
CA HIS A 208 -2.34 1.85 5.66
C HIS A 208 -1.06 2.18 6.42
N ALA A 209 -0.92 1.61 7.62
CA ALA A 209 0.25 1.79 8.46
C ALA A 209 0.51 0.53 9.30
N PHE A 210 1.76 0.11 9.36
CA PHE A 210 2.14 -1.12 10.06
C PHE A 210 3.64 -1.13 10.38
N PHE A 211 3.99 -1.89 11.40
CA PHE A 211 5.37 -2.28 11.61
C PHE A 211 5.72 -3.47 10.73
N SER A 212 6.86 -3.41 10.07
CA SER A 212 7.39 -4.47 9.23
C SER A 212 8.70 -4.96 9.83
N ALA A 213 8.75 -6.23 10.19
CA ALA A 213 9.90 -6.89 10.79
C ALA A 213 10.49 -7.93 9.83
N LEU A 214 11.80 -7.92 9.68
CA LEU A 214 12.53 -8.83 8.79
C LEU A 214 13.65 -9.49 9.60
N THR A 215 13.65 -10.82 9.69
CA THR A 215 14.65 -11.55 10.45
C THR A 215 16.03 -11.53 9.78
N PRO A 216 17.13 -11.79 10.53
CA PRO A 216 18.45 -11.96 9.93
C PRO A 216 18.46 -12.98 8.79
N GLY A 217 19.19 -12.69 7.72
CA GLY A 217 19.32 -13.55 6.55
C GLY A 217 18.11 -13.54 5.59
N SER A 218 17.15 -12.66 5.78
CA SER A 218 15.93 -12.62 4.97
C SER A 218 16.11 -11.87 3.65
N HIS A 219 15.32 -12.27 2.66
CA HIS A 219 15.18 -11.58 1.38
C HIS A 219 13.71 -11.46 0.99
N ILE A 220 13.21 -10.22 0.90
CA ILE A 220 11.92 -9.92 0.28
C ILE A 220 12.12 -9.93 -1.23
N ILE A 221 11.40 -10.81 -1.92
CA ILE A 221 11.54 -10.98 -3.38
C ILE A 221 11.02 -9.75 -4.13
N LYS A 222 11.55 -9.53 -5.32
CA LYS A 222 11.18 -8.40 -6.15
C LYS A 222 9.69 -8.41 -6.51
N HIS A 223 9.04 -7.28 -6.32
CA HIS A 223 7.64 -7.07 -6.62
C HIS A 223 7.35 -5.59 -6.88
N MET A 224 6.13 -5.28 -7.26
CA MET A 224 5.63 -3.93 -7.47
C MET A 224 4.33 -3.74 -6.70
N GLY A 225 4.11 -2.55 -6.18
CA GLY A 225 2.82 -2.16 -5.66
C GLY A 225 1.77 -1.99 -6.76
N PRO A 226 0.46 -1.96 -6.40
CA PRO A 226 -0.63 -2.03 -7.37
C PRO A 226 -0.88 -0.74 -8.15
N SER A 227 -0.36 0.41 -7.69
CA SER A 227 -0.62 1.70 -8.33
C SER A 227 0.31 2.80 -7.83
N ASN A 228 0.34 3.93 -8.57
CA ASN A 228 1.08 5.15 -8.23
C ASN A 228 0.27 6.16 -7.39
N ARG A 229 -0.87 5.77 -6.82
CA ARG A 229 -1.77 6.69 -6.07
C ARG A 229 -1.26 7.05 -4.69
N MET A 230 -0.31 6.29 -4.19
CA MET A 230 0.26 6.44 -2.86
C MET A 230 1.76 6.31 -2.90
N LEU A 231 2.41 6.99 -1.98
CA LEU A 231 3.83 6.85 -1.69
C LEU A 231 4.01 6.17 -0.35
N ARG A 232 5.12 5.51 -0.16
CA ARG A 232 5.45 4.80 1.05
C ARG A 232 6.49 5.55 1.86
N VAL A 233 6.16 5.86 3.10
CA VAL A 233 7.07 6.45 4.07
C VAL A 233 7.62 5.35 4.95
N TRP A 234 8.93 5.32 5.11
CA TRP A 234 9.62 4.47 6.07
C TRP A 234 10.25 5.30 7.17
N LEU A 235 10.00 4.94 8.42
CA LEU A 235 10.80 5.35 9.57
C LEU A 235 11.54 4.11 10.09
N PRO A 236 12.84 3.94 9.76
CA PRO A 236 13.69 2.89 10.31
C PRO A 236 13.78 2.97 11.83
N LEU A 237 13.48 1.88 12.54
CA LEU A 237 13.46 1.87 14.01
C LEU A 237 14.66 1.17 14.61
N CYS A 238 14.97 -0.05 14.17
CA CYS A 238 16.10 -0.83 14.68
C CYS A 238 16.53 -1.94 13.71
N GLY A 239 17.75 -2.43 13.87
CA GLY A 239 18.28 -3.60 13.16
C GLY A 239 18.68 -3.35 11.71
N PHE A 240 19.02 -2.12 11.33
CA PHE A 240 19.36 -1.74 9.95
C PHE A 240 20.80 -2.00 9.53
N ASP A 241 21.63 -2.62 10.40
CA ASP A 241 22.97 -3.05 9.97
C ASP A 241 22.88 -4.04 8.79
N LYS A 242 23.64 -3.80 7.72
CA LYS A 242 23.67 -4.60 6.48
C LYS A 242 22.30 -4.83 5.82
N PHE A 243 21.35 -3.92 6.05
CA PHE A 243 20.09 -3.92 5.34
C PHE A 243 20.18 -3.08 4.06
N LYS A 244 19.60 -3.59 2.98
CA LYS A 244 19.50 -2.89 1.68
C LYS A 244 18.08 -2.97 1.15
N LEU A 245 17.62 -1.86 0.59
CA LEU A 245 16.37 -1.76 -0.18
C LEU A 245 16.69 -1.28 -1.58
N ARG A 246 16.32 -2.05 -2.61
CA ARG A 246 16.34 -1.60 -4.00
C ARG A 246 14.96 -1.09 -4.39
N VAL A 247 14.89 0.08 -5.00
CA VAL A 247 13.68 0.66 -5.58
C VAL A 247 14.03 1.15 -6.99
N GLY A 248 13.42 0.56 -8.00
CA GLY A 248 13.86 0.79 -9.37
C GLY A 248 15.32 0.36 -9.57
N ASP A 249 16.14 1.29 -10.00
CA ASP A 249 17.60 1.14 -10.17
C ASP A 249 18.42 1.68 -8.99
N GLN A 250 17.76 2.19 -7.94
CA GLN A 250 18.42 2.79 -6.78
C GLN A 250 18.51 1.79 -5.62
N ILE A 251 19.69 1.70 -5.01
CA ILE A 251 19.93 0.91 -3.79
C ILE A 251 20.08 1.88 -2.62
N LEU A 252 19.27 1.66 -1.59
CA LEU A 252 19.24 2.44 -0.36
C LEU A 252 19.81 1.61 0.79
N GLU A 253 20.55 2.26 1.67
CA GLU A 253 21.00 1.76 2.96
C GLU A 253 20.40 2.68 4.06
N PRO A 254 19.14 2.45 4.46
CA PRO A 254 18.45 3.31 5.40
C PRO A 254 19.10 3.33 6.78
N LYS A 255 19.01 4.47 7.48
CA LYS A 255 19.55 4.65 8.82
C LYS A 255 18.42 4.81 9.84
N GLU A 256 18.64 4.25 11.01
CA GLU A 256 17.70 4.34 12.13
C GLU A 256 17.41 5.80 12.49
N GLY A 257 16.14 6.13 12.63
CA GLY A 257 15.67 7.47 12.94
C GLY A 257 15.58 8.43 11.74
N GLU A 258 16.13 8.09 10.56
CA GLU A 258 16.06 8.92 9.36
C GLU A 258 14.91 8.42 8.46
N ALA A 259 13.80 9.16 8.42
CA ALA A 259 12.66 8.81 7.59
C ALA A 259 12.88 9.19 6.13
N PHE A 260 12.31 8.41 5.22
CA PHE A 260 12.37 8.68 3.78
C PHE A 260 11.10 8.23 3.05
N VAL A 261 10.90 8.78 1.85
CA VAL A 261 9.75 8.51 0.99
C VAL A 261 10.22 7.83 -0.29
N TRP A 262 9.48 6.80 -0.70
CA TRP A 262 9.71 6.10 -1.95
C TRP A 262 8.40 5.64 -2.59
N ASP A 263 8.44 5.36 -3.88
CA ASP A 263 7.28 4.95 -4.67
C ASP A 263 7.29 3.44 -4.86
N HIS A 264 6.40 2.75 -4.14
CA HIS A 264 6.29 1.30 -4.19
C HIS A 264 5.67 0.78 -5.51
N SER A 265 5.20 1.65 -6.40
CA SER A 265 4.81 1.26 -7.75
C SER A 265 6.00 0.86 -8.63
N PHE A 266 7.22 1.26 -8.25
CA PHE A 266 8.44 0.75 -8.86
C PHE A 266 8.77 -0.66 -8.36
N GLU A 267 9.42 -1.46 -9.21
CA GLU A 267 9.95 -2.76 -8.80
C GLU A 267 10.92 -2.58 -7.65
N HIS A 268 10.70 -3.32 -6.57
CA HIS A 268 11.54 -3.24 -5.37
C HIS A 268 11.73 -4.60 -4.72
N GLU A 269 12.83 -4.73 -3.98
CA GLU A 269 13.22 -5.90 -3.20
C GLU A 269 14.11 -5.48 -2.04
N ALA A 270 14.24 -6.34 -1.01
CA ALA A 270 15.02 -6.00 0.18
C ALA A 270 15.81 -7.18 0.71
N TRP A 271 17.06 -6.94 1.11
CA TRP A 271 17.96 -7.90 1.72
C TRP A 271 18.34 -7.48 3.12
N HIS A 272 18.37 -8.42 4.03
CA HIS A 272 18.78 -8.20 5.42
C HIS A 272 19.84 -9.23 5.83
N GLU A 273 21.09 -8.81 5.85
CA GLU A 273 22.26 -9.64 6.22
C GLU A 273 22.83 -9.28 7.59
N GLY A 274 22.10 -8.45 8.36
CA GLY A 274 22.44 -8.09 9.72
C GLY A 274 22.21 -9.22 10.73
N SER A 275 22.56 -8.99 11.97
CA SER A 275 22.46 -9.97 13.07
C SER A 275 21.24 -9.77 13.97
N GLU A 276 20.50 -8.68 13.80
CA GLU A 276 19.31 -8.35 14.58
C GLU A 276 18.09 -8.29 13.68
N THR A 277 16.89 -8.50 14.22
CA THR A 277 15.66 -8.29 13.47
C THR A 277 15.51 -6.82 13.08
N ARG A 278 15.40 -6.53 11.78
CA ARG A 278 15.15 -5.19 11.28
C ARG A 278 13.66 -4.85 11.41
N ILE A 279 13.35 -3.73 12.07
CA ILE A 279 11.97 -3.24 12.18
C ILE A 279 11.87 -1.81 11.69
N VAL A 280 10.86 -1.57 10.85
CA VAL A 280 10.52 -0.26 10.29
C VAL A 280 9.04 0.03 10.51
N LEU A 281 8.71 1.28 10.85
CA LEU A 281 7.35 1.78 10.72
C LEU A 281 7.12 2.20 9.28
N ILE A 282 6.10 1.63 8.65
CA ILE A 282 5.66 1.94 7.28
C ILE A 282 4.34 2.67 7.35
N VAL A 283 4.25 3.81 6.65
CA VAL A 283 3.00 4.56 6.50
C VAL A 283 2.82 4.91 5.03
N ASP A 284 1.71 4.48 4.44
CA ASP A 284 1.37 4.89 3.08
C ASP A 284 0.59 6.22 3.13
N ILE A 285 0.99 7.16 2.28
CA ILE A 285 0.35 8.47 2.11
C ILE A 285 -0.22 8.60 0.71
N TRP A 286 -1.29 9.35 0.55
CA TRP A 286 -1.77 9.71 -0.78
C TRP A 286 -0.68 10.50 -1.53
N HIS A 287 -0.56 10.23 -2.82
CA HIS A 287 0.41 10.93 -3.66
C HIS A 287 0.24 12.44 -3.54
N PRO A 288 1.31 13.23 -3.26
CA PRO A 288 1.21 14.66 -2.96
C PRO A 288 0.62 15.49 -4.10
N ASP A 289 0.80 15.06 -5.35
CA ASP A 289 0.26 15.76 -6.51
C ASP A 289 -1.26 15.58 -6.69
N LEU A 290 -1.88 14.62 -6.01
CA LEU A 290 -3.34 14.49 -6.01
C LEU A 290 -3.95 15.67 -5.26
N SER A 291 -4.95 16.32 -5.83
CA SER A 291 -5.76 17.31 -5.13
C SER A 291 -6.61 16.65 -4.03
N ASP A 292 -7.10 17.44 -3.08
CA ASP A 292 -8.01 16.91 -2.05
C ASP A 292 -9.32 16.40 -2.65
N ALA A 293 -9.78 16.99 -3.74
CA ALA A 293 -10.94 16.52 -4.49
C ALA A 293 -10.69 15.16 -5.14
N GLU A 294 -9.51 14.96 -5.73
CA GLU A 294 -9.08 13.68 -6.32
C GLU A 294 -8.92 12.59 -5.25
N VAL A 295 -8.30 12.91 -4.12
CA VAL A 295 -8.18 11.99 -2.96
C VAL A 295 -9.57 11.60 -2.45
N LYS A 296 -10.47 12.56 -2.26
CA LYS A 296 -11.84 12.30 -1.80
C LYS A 296 -12.61 11.41 -2.78
N PHE A 297 -12.44 11.64 -4.08
CA PHE A 297 -13.02 10.80 -5.12
C PHE A 297 -12.50 9.36 -5.07
N LEU A 298 -11.18 9.16 -5.09
CA LEU A 298 -10.55 7.85 -5.06
C LEU A 298 -10.91 7.08 -3.78
N ARG A 299 -10.91 7.75 -2.63
CA ARG A 299 -11.33 7.17 -1.35
C ARG A 299 -12.80 6.74 -1.37
N THR A 300 -13.67 7.55 -1.97
CA THR A 300 -15.10 7.21 -2.10
C THR A 300 -15.29 5.97 -2.96
N LEU A 301 -14.60 5.89 -4.11
CA LEU A 301 -14.67 4.71 -4.98
C LEU A 301 -14.16 3.45 -4.29
N GLN A 302 -13.03 3.53 -3.59
CA GLN A 302 -12.48 2.41 -2.85
C GLN A 302 -13.44 1.92 -1.75
N SER A 303 -14.04 2.86 -1.00
CA SER A 303 -15.04 2.53 0.02
C SER A 303 -16.28 1.85 -0.57
N CYS A 304 -16.74 2.31 -1.74
CA CYS A 304 -17.85 1.69 -2.45
C CYS A 304 -17.51 0.26 -2.90
N ARG A 305 -16.31 0.06 -3.43
CA ARG A 305 -15.82 -1.25 -3.86
C ARG A 305 -15.77 -2.25 -2.70
N LEU A 306 -15.17 -1.86 -1.57
CA LEU A 306 -15.06 -2.71 -0.39
C LEU A 306 -16.45 -3.12 0.16
N ARG A 307 -17.38 -2.16 0.25
CA ARG A 307 -18.74 -2.42 0.73
C ARG A 307 -19.57 -3.27 -0.24
N ALA A 308 -19.44 -3.01 -1.53
CA ALA A 308 -20.13 -3.79 -2.55
C ALA A 308 -19.58 -5.23 -2.61
N GLY A 309 -18.27 -5.41 -2.52
CA GLY A 309 -17.66 -6.72 -2.47
C GLY A 309 -18.17 -7.56 -1.29
N LYS A 310 -18.27 -6.95 -0.10
CA LYS A 310 -18.84 -7.61 1.08
C LYS A 310 -20.32 -7.99 0.88
N ALA A 311 -21.14 -7.07 0.39
CA ALA A 311 -22.55 -7.34 0.15
C ALA A 311 -22.76 -8.43 -0.91
N LEU A 312 -21.94 -8.43 -1.97
CA LEU A 312 -22.01 -9.46 -3.02
C LEU A 312 -21.63 -10.84 -2.49
N ALA A 313 -20.59 -10.91 -1.66
CA ALA A 313 -20.19 -12.18 -1.05
C ALA A 313 -21.27 -12.76 -0.14
N GLU A 314 -21.93 -11.91 0.65
CA GLU A 314 -23.05 -12.32 1.49
C GLU A 314 -24.20 -12.89 0.66
N LEU A 315 -24.51 -12.29 -0.52
CA LEU A 315 -25.57 -12.75 -1.41
C LEU A 315 -25.23 -14.03 -2.16
N GLU A 316 -24.01 -14.15 -2.63
CA GLU A 316 -23.57 -15.28 -3.48
C GLU A 316 -22.89 -16.40 -2.67
N GLN A 317 -22.78 -16.24 -1.36
CA GLN A 317 -21.99 -17.10 -0.47
C GLN A 317 -20.53 -17.26 -0.92
N ARG A 318 -19.99 -16.20 -1.54
CA ARG A 318 -18.61 -16.09 -1.96
C ARG A 318 -17.87 -15.10 -1.07
N GLU A 319 -16.60 -15.40 -0.83
CA GLU A 319 -15.71 -14.46 -0.18
C GLU A 319 -15.32 -13.34 -1.16
N PRO A 320 -15.56 -12.05 -0.84
CA PRO A 320 -15.02 -10.95 -1.65
C PRO A 320 -13.50 -10.96 -1.60
N HIS A 321 -12.86 -10.58 -2.68
CA HIS A 321 -11.40 -10.57 -2.78
C HIS A 321 -10.73 -9.78 -1.63
N GLU A 322 -11.24 -8.60 -1.30
CA GLU A 322 -10.73 -7.79 -0.19
C GLU A 322 -11.10 -8.37 1.18
N ALA A 323 -12.26 -9.01 1.31
CA ALA A 323 -12.59 -9.74 2.52
C ALA A 323 -11.68 -10.95 2.71
N THR A 324 -11.34 -11.64 1.62
CA THR A 324 -10.34 -12.72 1.64
C THR A 324 -9.00 -12.22 2.16
N TYR A 325 -8.56 -11.02 1.75
CA TYR A 325 -7.34 -10.42 2.28
C TYR A 325 -7.42 -10.17 3.79
N PHE A 326 -8.51 -9.56 4.27
CA PHE A 326 -8.71 -9.34 5.71
C PHE A 326 -8.79 -10.66 6.49
N GLU A 327 -9.43 -11.68 5.95
CA GLU A 327 -9.50 -13.01 6.57
C GLU A 327 -8.12 -13.67 6.66
N ILE A 328 -7.31 -13.58 5.60
CA ILE A 328 -5.93 -14.06 5.61
C ILE A 328 -5.16 -13.36 6.71
N VAL A 329 -5.27 -12.02 6.80
CA VAL A 329 -4.61 -11.22 7.84
C VAL A 329 -5.06 -11.64 9.25
N GLU A 330 -6.37 -11.81 9.49
CA GLU A 330 -6.88 -12.24 10.80
C GLU A 330 -6.49 -13.67 11.15
N LYS A 331 -6.52 -14.59 10.20
CA LYS A 331 -6.08 -15.98 10.41
C LYS A 331 -4.57 -16.03 10.69
N ALA A 332 -3.77 -15.23 9.99
CA ALA A 332 -2.33 -15.17 10.19
C ALA A 332 -1.92 -14.69 11.59
N ARG A 333 -2.77 -13.91 12.29
CA ARG A 333 -2.53 -13.49 13.68
C ARG A 333 -2.42 -14.65 14.66
N SER A 334 -3.10 -15.76 14.37
CA SER A 334 -3.05 -16.95 15.23
C SER A 334 -1.82 -17.84 15.00
N LEU A 335 -1.01 -17.55 13.99
CA LEU A 335 0.15 -18.38 13.63
C LEU A 335 1.39 -18.07 14.44
N LEU A 336 1.50 -16.86 14.98
CA LEU A 336 2.62 -16.48 15.84
C LEU A 336 2.32 -16.82 17.29
N THR A 337 2.85 -17.95 17.71
CA THR A 337 2.78 -18.43 19.11
C THR A 337 4.07 -18.18 19.87
N ASP A 338 5.18 -17.81 19.19
CA ASP A 338 6.52 -17.70 19.74
C ASP A 338 7.21 -16.43 19.21
N ASP A 339 7.88 -15.68 20.09
CA ASP A 339 8.63 -14.47 19.77
C ASP A 339 10.13 -14.70 19.54
N ASP A 340 10.58 -15.96 19.44
CA ASP A 340 12.00 -16.31 19.22
C ASP A 340 12.57 -15.80 17.90
N TRP A 341 11.67 -15.50 16.92
CA TRP A 341 12.03 -14.87 15.68
C TRP A 341 12.60 -13.44 15.85
N TRP A 342 12.27 -12.76 16.94
CA TRP A 342 12.69 -11.38 17.17
C TRP A 342 14.05 -11.32 17.90
N VAL A 343 15.10 -11.28 17.12
CA VAL A 343 16.47 -11.21 17.60
C VAL A 343 16.87 -9.76 17.87
N VAL A 344 17.25 -9.45 19.11
CA VAL A 344 17.76 -8.13 19.52
C VAL A 344 19.12 -8.33 20.19
N LYS A 345 20.10 -7.45 19.92
CA LYS A 345 21.34 -7.43 20.71
C LYS A 345 21.00 -7.26 22.18
N ALA A 346 21.59 -8.11 23.02
CA ALA A 346 21.63 -7.83 24.43
C ALA A 346 22.13 -6.38 24.60
N GLN A 347 21.34 -5.53 25.27
CA GLN A 347 21.77 -4.16 25.56
C GLN A 347 23.11 -4.31 26.28
N ARG A 348 24.19 -3.75 25.72
CA ARG A 348 25.45 -3.65 26.46
C ARG A 348 25.10 -2.88 27.72
N ASP A 349 25.33 -3.49 28.86
CA ASP A 349 25.27 -2.82 30.16
C ASP A 349 26.18 -1.58 30.05
N PRO A 350 25.66 -0.34 30.17
CA PRO A 350 26.47 0.85 30.08
C PRO A 350 27.56 0.94 31.13
N THR A 351 27.56 0.03 32.10
CA THR A 351 28.58 -0.09 33.14
C THR A 351 29.75 -1.01 32.76
N THR A 352 29.68 -1.73 31.62
CA THR A 352 30.78 -2.60 31.19
C THR A 352 31.77 -1.78 30.35
N PRO A 353 33.04 -1.64 30.80
CA PRO A 353 34.04 -0.89 30.03
C PRO A 353 34.35 -1.60 28.72
N PRO A 354 34.72 -0.85 27.63
CA PRO A 354 35.11 -1.45 26.36
C PRO A 354 36.37 -2.30 26.58
N MET A 355 36.33 -3.57 26.13
CA MET A 355 37.51 -4.41 26.03
C MET A 355 38.50 -3.89 24.99
#